data_1c7d6b1bd0fb189d748ea6bfdfc53834
#
_entry.id   1c7d6b1bd0fb189d748ea6bfdfc53834
#
_cell.length_a   1.000
_cell.length_b   1.000
_cell.length_c   1.000
_cell.angle_alpha   90.00
_cell.angle_beta   90.00
_cell.angle_gamma   90.00
#
_symmetry.space_group_name_H-M   'P 1'
#
loop_
_entity.id
_entity.type
_entity.pdbx_description
1 polymer ?
#
loop_
_entity_poly.entity_id
_entity_poly.type
_entity_poly.pdbx_seq_one_letter_code
_entity_poly.pdbx_strand_id
1 'polypeptide(L)'
;MNNKVHQGHFARKRFGQNFLTDQFVIDSIVSAIHPMPGEAVVEIGPGLGALTEPVGARMDRMTVIELDRDLAARLANHPQLKDKLTIHQQDAMTVNFAEMAEQAGQPLRVFGNLPYNISTPLMFHLFSYTQAIRDMHFMLQKEVVNRLVAG
;
A
#
# COMPACT_ATOMS: atom_id res chain seq x y z
N MET A 1 -5.97 26.08 6.53
CA MET A 1 -4.62 25.63 6.57
C MET A 1 -4.34 24.63 5.46
N ASN A 2 -3.18 24.69 4.94
CA ASN A 2 -2.86 23.83 3.83
C ASN A 2 -2.04 22.63 4.28
N ASN A 3 -2.72 21.51 4.47
CA ASN A 3 -2.07 20.29 4.91
C ASN A 3 -1.04 19.79 3.92
N LYS A 4 -1.27 20.08 2.66
CA LYS A 4 -0.37 19.61 1.61
C LYS A 4 1.01 20.24 1.74
N VAL A 5 1.04 21.51 2.03
CA VAL A 5 2.30 22.22 2.26
C VAL A 5 2.96 21.72 3.54
N HIS A 6 2.15 21.57 4.57
CA HIS A 6 2.61 21.10 5.85
C HIS A 6 3.33 19.75 5.74
N GLN A 7 2.81 18.87 4.93
CA GLN A 7 3.35 17.53 4.81
C GLN A 7 4.34 17.36 3.66
N GLY A 8 4.55 18.41 2.89
CA GLY A 8 5.47 18.35 1.76
C GLY A 8 4.99 17.47 0.62
N HIS A 9 3.70 17.17 0.57
CA HIS A 9 3.17 16.24 -0.42
C HIS A 9 2.10 16.86 -1.29
N PHE A 10 2.12 18.17 -1.38
CA PHE A 10 1.16 18.90 -2.20
C PHE A 10 1.15 18.39 -3.64
N ALA A 11 2.31 18.11 -4.19
CA ALA A 11 2.44 17.65 -5.57
C ALA A 11 1.77 16.30 -5.83
N ARG A 12 1.57 15.50 -4.80
CA ARG A 12 0.97 14.17 -4.95
C ARG A 12 -0.45 14.24 -5.48
N LYS A 13 -1.14 15.32 -5.20
CA LYS A 13 -2.51 15.49 -5.68
C LYS A 13 -2.59 15.52 -7.19
N ARG A 14 -1.55 15.97 -7.84
CA ARG A 14 -1.52 16.03 -9.31
C ARG A 14 -1.58 14.66 -9.94
N PHE A 15 -1.19 13.64 -9.22
CA PHE A 15 -1.16 12.28 -9.73
C PHE A 15 -2.39 11.48 -9.30
N GLY A 16 -3.41 12.16 -8.79
CA GLY A 16 -4.64 11.50 -8.36
C GLY A 16 -4.57 10.85 -7.01
N GLN A 17 -3.48 11.08 -6.30
CA GLN A 17 -3.30 10.49 -4.98
C GLN A 17 -4.06 11.27 -3.92
N ASN A 18 -4.92 10.58 -3.17
CA ASN A 18 -5.62 11.15 -2.04
C ASN A 18 -5.25 10.37 -0.80
N PHE A 19 -4.92 11.10 0.27
CA PHE A 19 -4.59 10.44 1.52
C PHE A 19 -5.87 10.02 2.23
N LEU A 20 -5.88 8.79 2.68
CA LEU A 20 -7.03 8.19 3.34
C LEU A 20 -7.15 8.74 4.76
N THR A 21 -8.29 9.31 5.10
CA THR A 21 -8.51 9.93 6.41
C THR A 21 -9.76 9.44 7.12
N ASP A 22 -10.68 8.79 6.41
CA ASP A 22 -11.95 8.35 7.00
C ASP A 22 -11.71 7.08 7.82
N GLN A 23 -11.84 7.21 9.13
CA GLN A 23 -11.56 6.12 10.06
C GLN A 23 -12.49 4.92 9.85
N PHE A 24 -13.74 5.18 9.50
CA PHE A 24 -14.68 4.09 9.23
C PHE A 24 -14.23 3.25 8.03
N VAL A 25 -13.79 3.94 6.98
CA VAL A 25 -13.30 3.27 5.78
C VAL A 25 -12.02 2.49 6.10
N ILE A 26 -11.12 3.13 6.85
CA ILE A 26 -9.87 2.47 7.26
C ILE A 26 -10.18 1.19 8.03
N ASP A 27 -11.07 1.26 9.01
CA ASP A 27 -11.40 0.10 9.82
C ASP A 27 -12.04 -1.00 8.98
N SER A 28 -12.88 -0.64 8.02
CA SER A 28 -13.50 -1.60 7.12
C SER A 28 -12.48 -2.35 6.27
N ILE A 29 -11.49 -1.62 5.76
CA ILE A 29 -10.44 -2.23 4.95
C ILE A 29 -9.58 -3.16 5.79
N VAL A 30 -9.18 -2.72 6.98
CA VAL A 30 -8.35 -3.54 7.86
C VAL A 30 -9.09 -4.81 8.25
N SER A 31 -10.38 -4.70 8.52
CA SER A 31 -11.21 -5.88 8.84
C SER A 31 -11.29 -6.84 7.67
N ALA A 32 -11.43 -6.32 6.45
CA ALA A 32 -11.50 -7.16 5.26
C ALA A 32 -10.16 -7.89 5.02
N ILE A 33 -9.04 -7.21 5.25
CA ILE A 33 -7.72 -7.83 5.11
C ILE A 33 -7.53 -8.90 6.19
N HIS A 34 -7.97 -8.60 7.40
CA HIS A 34 -7.82 -9.50 8.54
C HIS A 34 -6.38 -10.01 8.67
N PRO A 35 -5.43 -9.09 8.85
CA PRO A 35 -4.02 -9.50 8.92
C PRO A 35 -3.72 -10.26 10.19
N MET A 36 -2.92 -11.32 10.06
CA MET A 36 -2.54 -12.17 11.17
C MET A 36 -1.02 -12.26 11.26
N PRO A 37 -0.45 -12.27 12.49
CA PRO A 37 0.99 -12.43 12.64
C PRO A 37 1.50 -13.68 11.92
N GLY A 38 2.67 -13.57 11.31
CA GLY A 38 3.26 -14.68 10.57
C GLY A 38 2.92 -14.69 9.10
N GLU A 39 1.94 -13.91 8.67
CA GLU A 39 1.62 -13.81 7.24
C GLU A 39 2.55 -12.84 6.55
N ALA A 40 2.74 -13.05 5.24
CA ALA A 40 3.60 -12.19 4.43
C ALA A 40 2.75 -11.07 3.83
N VAL A 41 2.59 -9.99 4.57
CA VAL A 41 1.73 -8.87 4.20
C VAL A 41 2.57 -7.77 3.56
N VAL A 42 2.12 -7.27 2.42
CA VAL A 42 2.81 -6.24 1.64
C VAL A 42 1.84 -5.11 1.32
N GLU A 43 2.21 -3.90 1.68
CA GLU A 43 1.42 -2.72 1.31
C GLU A 43 2.08 -1.95 0.18
N ILE A 44 1.29 -1.61 -0.83
CA ILE A 44 1.77 -0.77 -1.94
C ILE A 44 1.24 0.65 -1.73
N GLY A 45 2.17 1.61 -1.74
CA GLY A 45 1.82 3.01 -1.61
C GLY A 45 1.27 3.40 -0.24
N PRO A 46 1.99 3.10 0.83
CA PRO A 46 1.49 3.39 2.18
C PRO A 46 1.23 4.87 2.45
N GLY A 47 1.89 5.76 1.72
CA GLY A 47 1.69 7.19 1.90
C GLY A 47 2.01 7.63 3.31
N LEU A 48 1.04 8.25 3.96
CA LEU A 48 1.21 8.75 5.33
C LEU A 48 0.98 7.67 6.39
N GLY A 49 0.64 6.45 5.99
CA GLY A 49 0.55 5.35 6.92
C GLY A 49 -0.83 5.08 7.48
N ALA A 50 -1.88 5.60 6.84
CA ALA A 50 -3.24 5.44 7.36
C ALA A 50 -3.65 3.97 7.49
N LEU A 51 -3.24 3.12 6.54
CA LEU A 51 -3.48 1.69 6.64
C LEU A 51 -2.31 0.98 7.29
N THR A 52 -1.10 1.52 7.10
CA THR A 52 0.11 0.89 7.63
C THR A 52 0.06 0.77 9.15
N GLU A 53 -0.41 1.81 9.83
CA GLU A 53 -0.46 1.82 11.29
C GLU A 53 -1.37 0.73 11.85
N PRO A 54 -2.64 0.65 11.45
CA PRO A 54 -3.52 -0.37 12.02
C PRO A 54 -3.16 -1.79 11.58
N VAL A 55 -2.68 -1.97 10.35
CA VAL A 55 -2.24 -3.29 9.91
C VAL A 55 -0.97 -3.69 10.64
N GLY A 56 0.00 -2.77 10.71
CA GLY A 56 1.26 -3.02 11.40
C GLY A 56 1.08 -3.32 12.88
N ALA A 57 0.04 -2.75 13.50
CA ALA A 57 -0.24 -3.03 14.90
C ALA A 57 -0.61 -4.49 15.15
N ARG A 58 -1.08 -5.18 14.12
CA ARG A 58 -1.47 -6.59 14.21
C ARG A 58 -0.38 -7.55 13.74
N MET A 59 0.76 -7.01 13.26
CA MET A 59 1.80 -7.81 12.64
C MET A 59 3.09 -7.73 13.44
N ASP A 60 3.92 -8.77 13.37
CA ASP A 60 5.28 -8.71 13.90
C ASP A 60 6.19 -7.99 12.91
N ARG A 61 5.92 -8.17 11.62
CA ARG A 61 6.66 -7.49 10.55
C ARG A 61 5.79 -7.44 9.31
N MET A 62 6.02 -6.43 8.48
CA MET A 62 5.36 -6.30 7.18
C MET A 62 6.27 -5.55 6.22
N THR A 63 5.97 -5.66 4.94
CA THR A 63 6.73 -5.00 3.88
C THR A 63 5.89 -3.88 3.29
N VAL A 64 6.54 -2.76 2.98
CA VAL A 64 5.88 -1.67 2.27
C VAL A 64 6.71 -1.30 1.04
N ILE A 65 6.04 -0.91 -0.03
CA ILE A 65 6.66 -0.46 -1.27
C ILE A 65 6.20 0.98 -1.49
N GLU A 66 7.14 1.92 -1.37
CA GLU A 66 6.84 3.34 -1.46
C GLU A 66 7.84 4.02 -2.39
N LEU A 67 7.34 4.61 -3.47
CA LEU A 67 8.20 5.28 -4.44
C LEU A 67 8.73 6.61 -3.92
N ASP A 68 7.94 7.32 -3.14
CA ASP A 68 8.31 8.64 -2.65
C ASP A 68 9.34 8.55 -1.53
N ARG A 69 10.49 9.18 -1.75
CA ARG A 69 11.60 9.12 -0.79
C ARG A 69 11.24 9.70 0.56
N ASP A 70 10.50 10.80 0.58
CA ASP A 70 10.14 11.46 1.84
C ASP A 70 9.13 10.64 2.63
N LEU A 71 8.17 10.05 1.95
CA LEU A 71 7.19 9.18 2.61
C LEU A 71 7.86 7.91 3.14
N ALA A 72 8.79 7.34 2.37
CA ALA A 72 9.53 6.17 2.83
C ALA A 72 10.34 6.50 4.08
N ALA A 73 10.97 7.68 4.10
CA ALA A 73 11.75 8.12 5.25
C ALA A 73 10.88 8.33 6.50
N ARG A 74 9.67 8.85 6.30
CA ARG A 74 8.75 9.03 7.43
C ARG A 74 8.42 7.68 8.08
N LEU A 75 8.17 6.67 7.25
CA LEU A 75 7.87 5.33 7.77
C LEU A 75 9.07 4.69 8.43
N ALA A 76 10.27 4.91 7.89
CA ALA A 76 11.50 4.38 8.47
C ALA A 76 11.76 4.96 9.86
N ASN A 77 11.23 6.14 10.13
CA ASN A 77 11.41 6.81 11.41
C ASN A 77 10.16 6.77 12.30
N HIS A 78 9.15 6.03 11.89
CA HIS A 78 7.89 5.94 12.63
C HIS A 78 8.12 5.22 13.97
N PRO A 79 7.79 5.85 15.10
CA PRO A 79 8.17 5.29 16.42
C PRO A 79 7.62 3.89 16.69
N GLN A 80 6.41 3.59 16.23
CA GLN A 80 5.78 2.30 16.49
C GLN A 80 6.01 1.27 15.39
N LEU A 81 6.45 1.70 14.19
CA LEU A 81 6.53 0.81 13.04
C LEU A 81 7.94 0.54 12.55
N LYS A 82 8.90 1.39 12.91
CA LYS A 82 10.23 1.32 12.31
C LYS A 82 10.89 -0.05 12.46
N ASP A 83 10.62 -0.75 13.54
CA ASP A 83 11.23 -2.05 13.79
C ASP A 83 10.47 -3.20 13.15
N LYS A 84 9.31 -2.91 12.57
CA LYS A 84 8.45 -3.90 11.93
C LYS A 84 8.48 -3.85 10.42
N LEU A 85 8.87 -2.72 9.84
CA LEU A 85 8.74 -2.49 8.40
C LEU A 85 10.01 -2.86 7.64
N THR A 86 9.83 -3.56 6.55
CA THR A 86 10.83 -3.68 5.50
C THR A 86 10.37 -2.74 4.39
N ILE A 87 11.14 -1.72 4.11
CA ILE A 87 10.73 -0.66 3.19
C ILE A 87 11.49 -0.80 1.87
N HIS A 88 10.74 -0.93 0.79
CA HIS A 88 11.30 -0.91 -0.57
C HIS A 88 10.96 0.42 -1.19
N GLN A 89 11.93 1.30 -1.29
CA GLN A 89 11.75 2.59 -1.93
C GLN A 89 11.94 2.42 -3.43
N GLN A 90 10.89 2.02 -4.11
CA GLN A 90 10.93 1.78 -5.55
C GLN A 90 9.52 1.80 -6.12
N ASP A 91 9.44 1.85 -7.44
CA ASP A 91 8.18 1.75 -8.16
C ASP A 91 7.68 0.32 -8.07
N ALA A 92 6.43 0.14 -7.63
CA ALA A 92 5.83 -1.19 -7.50
C ALA A 92 5.84 -1.95 -8.82
N MET A 93 5.82 -1.24 -9.95
CA MET A 93 5.90 -1.87 -11.28
C MET A 93 7.23 -2.55 -11.52
N THR A 94 8.25 -2.23 -10.75
CA THR A 94 9.59 -2.82 -10.89
C THR A 94 9.84 -3.95 -9.89
N VAL A 95 8.87 -4.25 -9.04
CA VAL A 95 9.03 -5.28 -8.02
C VAL A 95 8.75 -6.65 -8.61
N ASN A 96 9.64 -7.60 -8.32
CA ASN A 96 9.42 -9.00 -8.65
C ASN A 96 8.75 -9.68 -7.44
N PHE A 97 7.43 -9.82 -7.52
CA PHE A 97 6.67 -10.37 -6.40
C PHE A 97 6.92 -11.86 -6.20
N ALA A 98 7.35 -12.57 -7.26
CA ALA A 98 7.71 -13.98 -7.11
C ALA A 98 8.94 -14.14 -6.22
N GLU A 99 9.94 -13.29 -6.42
CA GLU A 99 11.12 -13.29 -5.56
C GLU A 99 10.78 -12.94 -4.12
N MET A 100 9.90 -11.96 -3.96
CA MET A 100 9.50 -11.53 -2.62
C MET A 100 8.80 -12.66 -1.88
N ALA A 101 7.90 -13.39 -2.57
CA ALA A 101 7.22 -14.53 -1.97
C ALA A 101 8.19 -15.65 -1.64
N GLU A 102 9.18 -15.87 -2.50
CA GLU A 102 10.19 -16.88 -2.25
C GLU A 102 10.99 -16.58 -1.00
N GLN A 103 11.40 -15.32 -0.86
CA GLN A 103 12.13 -14.87 0.33
C GLN A 103 11.28 -14.98 1.59
N ALA A 104 9.98 -14.75 1.46
CA ALA A 104 9.06 -14.86 2.59
C ALA A 104 8.72 -16.31 2.93
N GLY A 105 8.97 -17.23 1.98
CA GLY A 105 8.65 -18.63 2.19
C GLY A 105 7.16 -18.94 2.10
N GLN A 106 6.37 -18.02 1.56
CA GLN A 106 4.91 -18.19 1.46
C GLN A 106 4.34 -17.16 0.49
N PRO A 107 3.15 -17.40 -0.06
CA PRO A 107 2.50 -16.40 -0.92
C PRO A 107 2.21 -15.12 -0.16
N LEU A 108 2.23 -14.02 -0.88
CA LEU A 108 2.06 -12.69 -0.32
C LEU A 108 0.59 -12.30 -0.22
N ARG A 109 0.28 -11.49 0.78
CA ARG A 109 -1.01 -10.82 0.90
C ARG A 109 -0.77 -9.35 0.62
N VAL A 110 -1.31 -8.83 -0.48
CA VAL A 110 -0.99 -7.49 -0.98
C VAL A 110 -2.19 -6.57 -0.80
N PHE A 111 -1.94 -5.37 -0.32
CA PHE A 111 -3.02 -4.39 -0.17
C PHE A 111 -2.50 -2.99 -0.42
N GLY A 112 -3.42 -2.05 -0.56
CA GLY A 112 -3.04 -0.66 -0.72
C GLY A 112 -4.20 0.23 -1.13
N ASN A 113 -3.96 1.53 -1.01
CA ASN A 113 -4.86 2.57 -1.49
C ASN A 113 -4.20 3.17 -2.72
N LEU A 114 -4.66 2.79 -3.91
CA LEU A 114 -3.96 3.09 -5.15
C LEU A 114 -4.44 4.42 -5.77
N PRO A 115 -3.50 5.26 -6.21
CA PRO A 115 -3.86 6.42 -7.03
C PRO A 115 -4.50 5.96 -8.33
N TYR A 116 -5.48 6.72 -8.82
CA TYR A 116 -6.24 6.32 -9.99
C TYR A 116 -5.36 6.17 -11.24
N ASN A 117 -4.31 6.98 -11.33
CA ASN A 117 -3.48 7.00 -12.54
C ASN A 117 -2.54 5.81 -12.66
N ILE A 118 -2.32 5.06 -11.59
CA ILE A 118 -1.44 3.90 -11.63
C ILE A 118 -2.14 2.59 -11.29
N SER A 119 -3.40 2.65 -10.87
CA SER A 119 -4.08 1.46 -10.37
C SER A 119 -4.25 0.38 -11.45
N THR A 120 -4.66 0.77 -12.67
CA THR A 120 -4.89 -0.22 -13.71
C THR A 120 -3.62 -0.93 -14.17
N PRO A 121 -2.54 -0.21 -14.55
CA PRO A 121 -1.31 -0.91 -14.93
C PRO A 121 -0.71 -1.72 -13.78
N LEU A 122 -0.84 -1.24 -12.55
CA LEU A 122 -0.34 -2.00 -11.41
C LEU A 122 -1.12 -3.30 -11.22
N MET A 123 -2.44 -3.26 -11.38
CA MET A 123 -3.23 -4.48 -11.27
C MET A 123 -2.82 -5.51 -12.32
N PHE A 124 -2.57 -5.08 -13.56
CA PHE A 124 -2.08 -5.99 -14.58
C PHE A 124 -0.72 -6.57 -14.22
N HIS A 125 0.16 -5.74 -13.65
CA HIS A 125 1.46 -6.23 -13.21
C HIS A 125 1.30 -7.30 -12.13
N LEU A 126 0.43 -7.05 -11.15
CA LEU A 126 0.17 -8.01 -10.07
C LEU A 126 -0.44 -9.30 -10.59
N PHE A 127 -1.31 -9.22 -11.60
CA PHE A 127 -1.94 -10.41 -12.16
C PHE A 127 -0.93 -11.35 -12.81
N SER A 128 0.25 -10.85 -13.16
CA SER A 128 1.29 -11.72 -13.71
C SER A 128 2.00 -12.54 -12.63
N TYR A 129 1.65 -12.30 -11.35
CA TYR A 129 2.26 -13.00 -10.22
C TYR A 129 1.23 -13.78 -9.39
N THR A 130 0.20 -14.31 -10.03
CA THR A 130 -0.91 -14.94 -9.31
C THR A 130 -0.46 -16.08 -8.40
N GLN A 131 0.61 -16.78 -8.76
CA GLN A 131 1.09 -17.88 -7.91
C GLN A 131 1.86 -17.40 -6.69
N ALA A 132 2.37 -16.17 -6.74
CA ALA A 132 3.10 -15.58 -5.63
C ALA A 132 2.19 -14.78 -4.69
N ILE A 133 0.96 -14.52 -5.08
CA ILE A 133 0.04 -13.67 -4.33
C ILE A 133 -1.18 -14.48 -3.91
N ARG A 134 -1.38 -14.54 -2.60
CA ARG A 134 -2.51 -15.27 -2.03
C ARG A 134 -3.81 -14.51 -2.18
N ASP A 135 -3.80 -13.22 -1.90
CA ASP A 135 -4.96 -12.37 -2.06
C ASP A 135 -4.52 -10.90 -2.18
N MET A 136 -5.45 -10.07 -2.65
CA MET A 136 -5.20 -8.65 -2.83
C MET A 136 -6.43 -7.88 -2.36
N HIS A 137 -6.17 -6.76 -1.66
CA HIS A 137 -7.22 -5.87 -1.17
C HIS A 137 -6.82 -4.44 -1.52
N PHE A 138 -7.52 -3.85 -2.48
CA PHE A 138 -7.17 -2.49 -2.91
C PHE A 138 -8.37 -1.57 -2.83
N MET A 139 -8.12 -0.37 -2.32
CA MET A 139 -9.06 0.72 -2.44
C MET A 139 -8.72 1.49 -3.71
N LEU A 140 -9.64 1.52 -4.66
CA LEU A 140 -9.44 2.23 -5.92
C LEU A 140 -10.06 3.61 -5.84
N GLN A 141 -9.44 4.56 -6.53
CA GLN A 141 -9.99 5.90 -6.60
C GLN A 141 -11.31 5.88 -7.35
N LYS A 142 -12.20 6.79 -6.97
CA LYS A 142 -13.54 6.84 -7.52
C LYS A 142 -13.53 6.97 -9.03
N GLU A 143 -12.62 7.75 -9.57
CA GLU A 143 -12.52 7.97 -11.01
C GLU A 143 -12.24 6.69 -11.77
N VAL A 144 -11.39 5.84 -11.22
CA VAL A 144 -11.09 4.56 -11.85
C VAL A 144 -12.31 3.65 -11.81
N VAL A 145 -13.00 3.59 -10.68
CA VAL A 145 -14.19 2.77 -10.53
C VAL A 145 -15.25 3.19 -11.54
N ASN A 146 -15.49 4.49 -11.68
CA ASN A 146 -16.48 5.00 -12.62
C ASN A 146 -16.14 4.62 -14.05
N ARG A 147 -14.88 4.68 -14.43
CA ARG A 147 -14.46 4.30 -15.78
C ARG A 147 -14.65 2.81 -16.04
N LEU A 148 -14.36 2.00 -15.06
CA LEU A 148 -14.53 0.55 -15.21
C LEU A 148 -16.01 0.19 -15.38
N VAL A 149 -16.88 0.88 -14.68
CA VAL A 149 -18.31 0.66 -14.80
C VAL A 149 -18.83 1.19 -16.12
N ALA A 150 -18.37 2.36 -16.55
CA ALA A 150 -18.84 2.99 -17.78
C ALA A 150 -18.28 2.32 -19.03
N GLY A 151 -17.11 1.78 -18.89
CA GLY A 151 -16.43 1.19 -20.03
C GLY A 151 -16.85 -0.18 -20.35
#